data_d241a6c30e73636fa3c18fde57f110fd
#
_entry.id   d241a6c30e73636fa3c18fde57f110fd
#
_cell.length_a   1.000
_cell.length_b   1.000
_cell.length_c   1.000
_cell.angle_alpha   90.00
_cell.angle_beta   90.00
_cell.angle_gamma   90.00
#
_symmetry.space_group_name_H-M   'P 1'
#
loop_
_entity.id
_entity.type
_entity.pdbx_description
1 polymer ?
#
loop_
_entity_poly.entity_id
_entity_poly.type
_entity_poly.pdbx_seq_one_letter_code
_entity_poly.pdbx_strand_id
1 'polypeptide(L)'
;MSRSRLALAVSTAALVTAATALALPVTAQAGPGNPAASSYGDTTGVGVHNAYEQDKYEYFADALDSGASLLELDVWTNVLGKGWRVSHSNPTGNDNNCENAASADELRTKERDQRLDGCLADMRSWHDANPGHPPVLIKVEMKDGFYDKADRGPDELDALLGEKLGDALLRPSDVTGGHATLDEAVGSTGWPARDAMAGKFLVELIPGTVEEENPADDLWTDEEYATHLKDLAAEGSLAEAGAFPAVHGAEKGDPRTERYEEALRPWFVVFDGDAATFTGDGIDTAWYQENGYLTVMTDAHKVAPEIDNVEPGEQEARDRVTQLAASHASFATSDWYPLPKVLSMVVPRG
;
A
#
# COMPACT_ATOMS: atom_id res chain seq x y z
N MET A 1 23.73 102.73 24.35
CA MET A 1 24.42 102.34 23.16
C MET A 1 24.65 100.84 23.22
N SER A 2 23.73 100.05 22.67
CA SER A 2 23.80 98.60 22.69
C SER A 2 23.69 98.11 21.30
N ARG A 3 24.65 97.30 20.81
CA ARG A 3 24.66 96.72 19.48
C ARG A 3 24.16 95.29 19.61
N SER A 4 22.98 95.00 19.07
CA SER A 4 22.47 93.68 18.92
C SER A 4 23.17 92.95 17.77
N ARG A 5 23.67 91.75 18.02
CA ARG A 5 24.18 90.87 16.99
C ARG A 5 23.08 89.81 16.63
N LEU A 6 22.71 89.83 15.42
CA LEU A 6 21.80 88.83 14.84
C LEU A 6 22.59 87.50 14.55
N ALA A 7 22.19 86.42 15.13
CA ALA A 7 22.75 85.08 14.82
C ALA A 7 21.85 84.41 13.78
N LEU A 8 22.46 84.05 12.68
CA LEU A 8 21.84 83.32 11.57
C LEU A 8 21.94 81.82 11.87
N ALA A 9 20.83 81.19 12.09
CA ALA A 9 20.75 79.74 12.25
C ALA A 9 20.61 79.09 10.85
N VAL A 10 21.60 78.29 10.47
CA VAL A 10 21.56 77.45 9.28
C VAL A 10 20.99 76.07 9.64
N SER A 11 19.78 75.80 9.20
CA SER A 11 19.17 74.45 9.34
C SER A 11 19.62 73.52 8.18
N THR A 12 20.42 72.52 8.51
CA THR A 12 20.75 71.42 7.61
C THR A 12 19.64 70.38 7.69
N ALA A 13 18.87 70.28 6.62
CA ALA A 13 17.91 69.17 6.46
C ALA A 13 18.65 67.90 6.01
N ALA A 14 18.65 66.87 6.85
CA ALA A 14 19.14 65.56 6.51
C ALA A 14 18.06 64.78 5.77
N LEU A 15 18.27 64.45 4.48
CA LEU A 15 17.46 63.52 3.74
C LEU A 15 17.78 62.09 4.22
N VAL A 16 16.82 61.48 4.90
CA VAL A 16 16.84 60.04 5.19
C VAL A 16 16.19 59.31 3.98
N THR A 17 17.02 58.71 3.15
CA THR A 17 16.58 57.78 2.12
C THR A 17 16.26 56.43 2.78
N ALA A 18 15.00 56.09 2.94
CA ALA A 18 14.56 54.79 3.35
C ALA A 18 14.71 53.81 2.17
N ALA A 19 15.72 52.94 2.23
CA ALA A 19 15.83 51.79 1.32
C ALA A 19 14.85 50.73 1.78
N THR A 20 13.73 50.61 1.06
CA THR A 20 12.82 49.46 1.14
C THR A 20 13.51 48.24 0.53
N ALA A 21 14.07 47.38 1.36
CA ALA A 21 14.51 46.02 0.92
C ALA A 21 13.22 45.21 0.63
N LEU A 22 12.95 44.94 -0.63
CA LEU A 22 12.03 43.89 -1.02
C LEU A 22 12.62 42.56 -0.58
N ALA A 23 12.10 42.00 0.51
CA ALA A 23 12.35 40.63 0.88
C ALA A 23 11.60 39.74 -0.15
N LEU A 24 12.34 39.09 -1.04
CA LEU A 24 11.81 37.99 -1.84
C LEU A 24 11.40 36.87 -0.87
N PRO A 25 10.24 36.22 -1.07
CA PRO A 25 9.89 35.07 -0.27
C PRO A 25 10.98 34.01 -0.48
N VAL A 26 11.72 33.67 0.55
CA VAL A 26 12.53 32.45 0.59
C VAL A 26 11.50 31.32 0.57
N THR A 27 11.37 30.67 -0.58
CA THR A 27 10.72 29.35 -0.64
C THR A 27 11.56 28.45 0.24
N ALA A 28 11.04 28.13 1.42
CA ALA A 28 11.62 27.12 2.27
C ALA A 28 11.60 25.81 1.43
N GLN A 29 12.78 25.37 0.99
CA GLN A 29 12.94 24.01 0.54
C GLN A 29 12.57 23.15 1.74
N ALA A 30 11.47 22.37 1.60
CA ALA A 30 11.13 21.35 2.57
C ALA A 30 12.36 20.43 2.64
N GLY A 31 12.99 20.38 3.80
CA GLY A 31 13.98 19.35 4.09
C GLY A 31 13.32 17.98 3.96
N PRO A 32 14.07 16.88 3.87
CA PRO A 32 13.49 15.54 3.77
C PRO A 32 12.47 15.41 4.93
N GLY A 33 11.19 15.37 4.57
CA GLY A 33 10.08 15.25 5.51
C GLY A 33 10.24 13.97 6.32
N ASN A 34 9.76 13.97 7.57
CA ASN A 34 9.68 12.74 8.34
C ASN A 34 8.68 11.80 7.63
N PRO A 35 9.08 10.63 7.10
CA PRO A 35 8.17 9.72 6.39
C PRO A 35 6.97 9.28 7.21
N ALA A 36 7.08 9.25 8.54
CA ALA A 36 5.98 8.90 9.43
C ALA A 36 4.84 9.92 9.41
N ALA A 37 5.15 11.21 9.24
CA ALA A 37 4.16 12.27 9.16
C ALA A 37 3.67 12.56 7.74
N SER A 38 4.23 11.86 6.72
CA SER A 38 3.78 11.98 5.33
C SER A 38 2.49 11.20 5.11
N SER A 39 1.68 11.63 4.13
CA SER A 39 0.57 10.82 3.65
C SER A 39 1.08 9.43 3.24
N TYR A 40 0.29 8.40 3.49
CA TYR A 40 0.64 7.04 3.11
C TYR A 40 0.91 6.92 1.60
N GLY A 41 0.11 7.62 0.79
CA GLY A 41 0.26 7.69 -0.66
C GLY A 41 1.52 8.42 -1.15
N ASP A 42 2.19 9.22 -0.28
CA ASP A 42 3.40 9.98 -0.63
C ASP A 42 4.69 9.29 -0.21
N THR A 43 4.61 8.02 0.14
CA THR A 43 5.77 7.21 0.54
C THR A 43 5.91 5.96 -0.31
N THR A 44 7.17 5.51 -0.46
CA THR A 44 7.50 4.23 -1.07
C THR A 44 8.04 3.30 0.01
N GLY A 45 7.37 2.16 0.18
CA GLY A 45 7.81 1.06 1.02
C GLY A 45 8.36 -0.11 0.21
N VAL A 46 8.88 -1.12 0.90
CA VAL A 46 9.38 -2.35 0.28
C VAL A 46 8.50 -3.52 0.68
N GLY A 47 8.23 -4.41 -0.27
CA GLY A 47 7.42 -5.60 -0.05
C GLY A 47 8.17 -6.90 -0.31
N VAL A 48 7.61 -7.99 0.21
CA VAL A 48 8.08 -9.36 0.00
C VAL A 48 7.01 -10.13 -0.76
N HIS A 49 7.39 -10.64 -1.93
CA HIS A 49 6.61 -11.58 -2.72
C HIS A 49 6.52 -12.94 -2.02
N ASN A 50 5.32 -13.54 -1.97
CA ASN A 50 5.08 -14.84 -1.34
C ASN A 50 5.66 -14.97 0.09
N ALA A 51 5.36 -14.01 0.96
CA ALA A 51 5.91 -13.95 2.33
C ALA A 51 5.48 -15.14 3.23
N TYR A 52 4.46 -15.89 2.82
CA TYR A 52 3.95 -17.07 3.52
C TYR A 52 4.78 -18.34 3.27
N GLU A 53 5.73 -18.34 2.34
CA GLU A 53 6.53 -19.53 2.02
C GLU A 53 7.53 -19.90 3.13
N GLN A 54 7.56 -21.18 3.51
CA GLN A 54 8.40 -21.69 4.60
C GLN A 54 9.91 -21.60 4.31
N ASP A 55 10.31 -21.53 3.07
CA ASP A 55 11.70 -21.40 2.67
C ASP A 55 12.20 -19.95 2.73
N LYS A 56 11.30 -18.97 2.78
CA LYS A 56 11.62 -17.56 2.99
C LYS A 56 11.64 -17.19 4.47
N TYR A 57 10.60 -17.58 5.19
CA TYR A 57 10.46 -17.36 6.63
C TYR A 57 9.97 -18.63 7.30
N GLU A 58 10.60 -19.00 8.42
CA GLU A 58 10.18 -20.18 9.18
C GLU A 58 8.74 -20.06 9.67
N TYR A 59 8.33 -18.84 10.08
CA TYR A 59 6.99 -18.51 10.55
C TYR A 59 6.50 -17.21 9.91
N PHE A 60 5.19 -17.04 9.74
CA PHE A 60 4.63 -15.80 9.18
C PHE A 60 4.91 -14.59 10.10
N ALA A 61 5.00 -14.82 11.39
CA ALA A 61 5.43 -13.80 12.35
C ALA A 61 6.85 -13.25 12.08
N ASP A 62 7.74 -14.05 11.46
CA ASP A 62 9.09 -13.59 11.07
C ASP A 62 9.01 -12.65 9.86
N ALA A 63 8.08 -12.91 8.93
CA ALA A 63 7.81 -12.00 7.84
C ALA A 63 7.28 -10.64 8.36
N LEU A 64 6.38 -10.65 9.34
CA LEU A 64 5.87 -9.44 10.00
C LEU A 64 6.99 -8.68 10.74
N ASP A 65 7.94 -9.39 11.38
CA ASP A 65 9.10 -8.79 12.06
C ASP A 65 10.15 -8.23 11.09
N SER A 66 10.10 -8.58 9.81
CA SER A 66 11.06 -8.09 8.80
C SER A 66 11.03 -6.57 8.61
N GLY A 67 9.92 -5.94 8.98
CA GLY A 67 9.67 -4.51 8.77
C GLY A 67 9.23 -4.16 7.36
N ALA A 68 8.95 -5.16 6.52
CA ALA A 68 8.39 -4.93 5.18
C ALA A 68 7.06 -4.18 5.25
N SER A 69 6.84 -3.28 4.30
CA SER A 69 5.62 -2.48 4.20
C SER A 69 4.51 -3.20 3.42
N LEU A 70 4.83 -4.29 2.72
CA LEU A 70 3.90 -5.14 2.01
C LEU A 70 4.32 -6.60 2.16
N LEU A 71 3.36 -7.49 2.39
CA LEU A 71 3.52 -8.94 2.41
C LEU A 71 2.44 -9.58 1.53
N GLU A 72 2.82 -10.54 0.70
CA GLU A 72 1.91 -11.20 -0.23
C GLU A 72 1.48 -12.58 0.28
N LEU A 73 0.20 -12.90 0.04
CA LEU A 73 -0.44 -14.19 0.30
C LEU A 73 -1.18 -14.68 -0.95
N ASP A 74 -0.94 -15.91 -1.37
CA ASP A 74 -1.70 -16.59 -2.42
C ASP A 74 -2.85 -17.37 -1.82
N VAL A 75 -4.07 -17.01 -2.17
CA VAL A 75 -5.29 -17.54 -1.55
C VAL A 75 -6.13 -18.33 -2.55
N TRP A 76 -6.56 -19.53 -2.12
CA TRP A 76 -7.45 -20.42 -2.86
C TRP A 76 -8.79 -20.53 -2.16
N THR A 77 -9.88 -20.58 -2.92
CA THR A 77 -11.24 -20.81 -2.39
C THR A 77 -11.40 -22.17 -1.71
N ASN A 78 -10.59 -23.16 -2.10
CA ASN A 78 -10.61 -24.50 -1.51
C ASN A 78 -12.03 -25.08 -1.41
N VAL A 79 -12.76 -25.05 -2.52
CA VAL A 79 -14.20 -25.41 -2.63
C VAL A 79 -14.56 -26.80 -2.11
N LEU A 80 -13.62 -27.76 -2.10
CA LEU A 80 -13.82 -29.10 -1.56
C LEU A 80 -13.47 -29.23 -0.08
N GLY A 81 -12.93 -28.18 0.53
CA GLY A 81 -12.46 -28.13 1.93
C GLY A 81 -13.23 -27.15 2.79
N LYS A 82 -12.60 -26.75 3.90
CA LYS A 82 -13.15 -25.74 4.81
C LYS A 82 -12.27 -24.50 4.79
N GLY A 83 -12.88 -23.34 4.55
CA GLY A 83 -12.21 -22.05 4.54
C GLY A 83 -11.23 -21.89 3.36
N TRP A 84 -10.78 -20.68 3.12
CA TRP A 84 -9.71 -20.41 2.17
C TRP A 84 -8.39 -21.01 2.61
N ARG A 85 -7.54 -21.34 1.65
CA ARG A 85 -6.18 -21.84 1.91
C ARG A 85 -5.14 -20.88 1.36
N VAL A 86 -3.99 -20.87 2.00
CA VAL A 86 -2.82 -20.12 1.53
C VAL A 86 -1.78 -21.12 1.05
N SER A 87 -1.47 -21.10 -0.25
CA SER A 87 -0.40 -21.91 -0.85
C SER A 87 -0.13 -21.47 -2.29
N HIS A 88 1.08 -21.70 -2.78
CA HIS A 88 1.51 -21.23 -4.09
C HIS A 88 0.85 -21.97 -5.25
N SER A 89 1.06 -23.27 -5.34
CA SER A 89 0.80 -24.00 -6.60
C SER A 89 -0.59 -24.64 -6.70
N ASN A 90 -1.26 -24.90 -5.60
CA ASN A 90 -2.57 -25.58 -5.60
C ASN A 90 -3.24 -25.53 -4.22
N PRO A 91 -4.58 -25.70 -4.16
CA PRO A 91 -5.33 -25.57 -2.89
C PRO A 91 -5.05 -26.69 -1.88
N THR A 92 -4.26 -27.68 -2.20
CA THR A 92 -3.83 -28.76 -1.28
C THR A 92 -2.36 -28.64 -0.89
N GLY A 93 -1.68 -27.57 -1.29
CA GLY A 93 -0.29 -27.26 -0.94
C GLY A 93 -0.05 -27.20 0.57
N ASN A 94 1.20 -27.38 0.97
CA ASN A 94 1.63 -27.40 2.36
C ASN A 94 2.93 -26.59 2.56
N ASP A 95 3.01 -25.45 1.89
CA ASP A 95 4.14 -24.56 1.83
C ASP A 95 4.01 -23.31 2.72
N ASN A 96 2.84 -23.10 3.29
CA ASN A 96 2.48 -21.96 4.13
C ASN A 96 3.13 -22.07 5.54
N ASN A 97 3.63 -20.95 6.03
CA ASN A 97 4.31 -20.81 7.31
C ASN A 97 3.43 -20.27 8.47
N CYS A 98 2.12 -20.13 8.26
CA CYS A 98 1.17 -19.67 9.29
C CYS A 98 0.87 -20.77 10.31
N GLU A 99 0.51 -20.38 11.56
CA GLU A 99 0.34 -21.30 12.71
C GLU A 99 -1.06 -21.28 13.33
N ASN A 100 -1.90 -20.27 13.06
CA ASN A 100 -3.16 -20.05 13.78
C ASN A 100 -2.95 -19.82 15.29
N ALA A 101 -2.02 -18.93 15.64
CA ALA A 101 -1.73 -18.57 17.00
C ALA A 101 -2.86 -17.74 17.63
N ALA A 102 -3.25 -18.05 18.86
CA ALA A 102 -4.28 -17.31 19.60
C ALA A 102 -3.68 -16.21 20.50
N SER A 103 -2.36 -16.12 20.60
CA SER A 103 -1.63 -15.12 21.36
C SER A 103 -0.18 -15.01 20.88
N ALA A 104 0.49 -13.92 21.24
CA ALA A 104 1.91 -13.72 20.93
C ALA A 104 2.82 -14.84 21.46
N ASP A 105 2.49 -15.43 22.61
CA ASP A 105 3.27 -16.52 23.21
C ASP A 105 3.14 -17.84 22.41
N GLU A 106 2.11 -17.97 21.59
CA GLU A 106 1.93 -19.14 20.72
C GLU A 106 2.63 -18.98 19.37
N LEU A 107 2.94 -17.76 18.94
CA LEU A 107 3.70 -17.52 17.70
C LEU A 107 5.04 -18.26 17.74
N ARG A 108 5.41 -18.91 16.63
CA ARG A 108 6.65 -19.70 16.45
C ARG A 108 6.72 -20.99 17.30
N THR A 109 5.57 -21.49 17.74
CA THR A 109 5.52 -22.68 18.61
C THR A 109 4.55 -23.75 18.15
N LYS A 110 3.68 -23.45 17.18
CA LYS A 110 2.60 -24.34 16.75
C LYS A 110 2.92 -25.04 15.42
N GLU A 111 2.14 -26.05 15.12
CA GLU A 111 2.14 -26.67 13.79
C GLU A 111 1.52 -25.72 12.76
N ARG A 112 1.93 -25.85 11.51
CA ARG A 112 1.45 -24.99 10.42
C ARG A 112 -0.02 -25.20 10.14
N ASP A 113 -0.77 -24.10 10.00
CA ASP A 113 -2.15 -24.07 9.55
C ASP A 113 -2.20 -23.54 8.11
N GLN A 114 -2.64 -24.35 7.18
CA GLN A 114 -2.66 -24.02 5.76
C GLN A 114 -3.86 -23.16 5.35
N ARG A 115 -4.67 -22.70 6.29
CA ARG A 115 -5.85 -21.87 6.03
C ARG A 115 -5.56 -20.39 6.20
N LEU A 116 -6.25 -19.56 5.43
CA LEU A 116 -6.16 -18.10 5.54
C LEU A 116 -6.49 -17.60 6.96
N ASP A 117 -7.50 -18.18 7.60
CA ASP A 117 -7.86 -17.80 8.98
C ASP A 117 -6.72 -18.03 9.98
N GLY A 118 -5.82 -18.98 9.71
CA GLY A 118 -4.59 -19.18 10.48
C GLY A 118 -3.60 -18.03 10.31
N CYS A 119 -3.35 -17.61 9.08
CA CYS A 119 -2.46 -16.46 8.80
C CYS A 119 -3.01 -15.17 9.42
N LEU A 120 -4.32 -14.93 9.31
CA LEU A 120 -4.96 -13.76 9.91
C LEU A 120 -4.92 -13.79 11.45
N ALA A 121 -5.00 -14.99 12.06
CA ALA A 121 -4.83 -15.15 13.51
C ALA A 121 -3.40 -14.83 13.97
N ASP A 122 -2.38 -15.23 13.19
CA ASP A 122 -0.99 -14.87 13.46
C ASP A 122 -0.78 -13.36 13.35
N MET A 123 -1.35 -12.72 12.32
CA MET A 123 -1.33 -11.26 12.16
C MET A 123 -1.94 -10.57 13.38
N ARG A 124 -3.10 -11.04 13.84
CA ARG A 124 -3.76 -10.48 15.03
C ARG A 124 -2.92 -10.67 16.29
N SER A 125 -2.41 -11.87 16.52
CA SER A 125 -1.57 -12.18 17.68
C SER A 125 -0.27 -11.37 17.69
N TRP A 126 0.32 -11.16 16.52
CA TRP A 126 1.50 -10.30 16.36
C TRP A 126 1.16 -8.83 16.59
N HIS A 127 0.05 -8.33 16.03
CA HIS A 127 -0.45 -6.96 16.25
C HIS A 127 -0.67 -6.68 17.74
N ASP A 128 -1.30 -7.59 18.47
CA ASP A 128 -1.58 -7.41 19.90
C ASP A 128 -0.30 -7.23 20.73
N ALA A 129 0.81 -7.83 20.29
CA ALA A 129 2.14 -7.63 20.88
C ALA A 129 2.85 -6.36 20.37
N ASN A 130 2.47 -5.87 19.21
CA ASN A 130 3.10 -4.75 18.49
C ASN A 130 2.07 -3.68 18.06
N PRO A 131 1.20 -3.15 18.93
CA PRO A 131 0.01 -2.36 18.53
C PRO A 131 0.35 -1.05 17.82
N GLY A 132 1.60 -0.61 17.85
CA GLY A 132 2.09 0.59 17.17
C GLY A 132 2.95 0.30 15.94
N HIS A 133 2.88 -0.89 15.37
CA HIS A 133 3.66 -1.23 14.17
C HIS A 133 3.32 -0.29 12.99
N PRO A 134 4.25 -0.04 12.06
CA PRO A 134 3.92 0.68 10.83
C PRO A 134 2.79 -0.01 10.06
N PRO A 135 2.01 0.72 9.25
CA PRO A 135 0.98 0.09 8.41
C PRO A 135 1.62 -0.93 7.45
N VAL A 136 0.97 -2.09 7.33
CA VAL A 136 1.39 -3.18 6.44
C VAL A 136 0.27 -3.44 5.44
N LEU A 137 0.59 -3.41 4.15
CA LEU A 137 -0.32 -3.85 3.10
C LEU A 137 -0.17 -5.37 2.94
N ILE A 138 -1.27 -6.07 2.99
CA ILE A 138 -1.37 -7.50 2.68
C ILE A 138 -1.93 -7.63 1.28
N LYS A 139 -1.07 -7.96 0.33
CA LYS A 139 -1.46 -8.26 -1.03
C LYS A 139 -1.98 -9.69 -1.07
N VAL A 140 -3.21 -9.87 -1.52
CA VAL A 140 -3.85 -11.16 -1.67
C VAL A 140 -4.06 -11.44 -3.16
N GLU A 141 -3.32 -12.42 -3.68
CA GLU A 141 -3.60 -13.00 -5.00
C GLU A 141 -4.68 -14.07 -4.82
N MET A 142 -5.88 -13.83 -5.36
CA MET A 142 -6.99 -14.79 -5.34
C MET A 142 -6.79 -15.79 -6.49
N LYS A 143 -6.09 -16.91 -6.20
CA LYS A 143 -5.58 -17.85 -7.22
C LYS A 143 -6.66 -18.41 -8.16
N ASP A 144 -7.84 -18.69 -7.65
CA ASP A 144 -8.97 -19.30 -8.38
C ASP A 144 -10.26 -18.47 -8.29
N GLY A 145 -10.14 -17.16 -7.93
CA GLY A 145 -11.23 -16.20 -7.83
C GLY A 145 -12.15 -16.43 -6.63
N PHE A 146 -13.30 -15.75 -6.62
CA PHE A 146 -14.37 -15.98 -5.65
C PHE A 146 -15.29 -17.13 -6.08
N TYR A 147 -16.00 -17.72 -5.16
CA TYR A 147 -16.96 -18.79 -5.44
C TYR A 147 -18.12 -18.82 -4.44
N ASP A 148 -19.13 -18.01 -4.65
CA ASP A 148 -20.31 -17.85 -3.77
C ASP A 148 -21.03 -19.15 -3.43
N LYS A 149 -21.09 -20.09 -4.40
CA LYS A 149 -21.76 -21.38 -4.20
C LYS A 149 -21.13 -22.26 -3.13
N ALA A 150 -19.91 -21.92 -2.70
CA ALA A 150 -19.19 -22.60 -1.63
C ALA A 150 -19.01 -21.72 -0.40
N ASP A 151 -19.74 -20.62 -0.28
CA ASP A 151 -19.60 -19.62 0.78
C ASP A 151 -18.14 -19.05 0.77
N ARG A 152 -17.70 -18.61 -0.42
CA ARG A 152 -16.36 -18.03 -0.69
C ARG A 152 -16.48 -16.79 -1.57
N GLY A 153 -17.46 -15.97 -1.31
CA GLY A 153 -17.65 -14.68 -1.96
C GLY A 153 -17.01 -13.53 -1.21
N PRO A 154 -17.17 -12.30 -1.73
CA PRO A 154 -16.69 -11.08 -1.08
C PRO A 154 -17.23 -10.89 0.35
N ASP A 155 -18.51 -11.17 0.61
CA ASP A 155 -19.15 -11.06 1.92
C ASP A 155 -18.46 -11.94 2.98
N GLU A 156 -18.15 -13.20 2.62
CA GLU A 156 -17.48 -14.13 3.53
C GLU A 156 -16.03 -13.75 3.77
N LEU A 157 -15.35 -13.18 2.77
CA LEU A 157 -14.00 -12.65 2.96
C LEU A 157 -14.03 -11.47 3.93
N ASP A 158 -14.93 -10.52 3.76
CA ASP A 158 -15.09 -9.36 4.62
C ASP A 158 -15.42 -9.76 6.06
N ALA A 159 -16.33 -10.73 6.22
CA ALA A 159 -16.66 -11.27 7.53
C ALA A 159 -15.44 -11.90 8.21
N LEU A 160 -14.63 -12.67 7.46
CA LEU A 160 -13.41 -13.28 7.98
C LEU A 160 -12.35 -12.23 8.36
N LEU A 161 -12.09 -11.26 7.49
CA LEU A 161 -11.15 -10.17 7.77
C LEU A 161 -11.59 -9.37 9.00
N GLY A 162 -12.87 -9.02 9.08
CA GLY A 162 -13.45 -8.31 10.20
C GLY A 162 -13.39 -9.10 11.52
N GLU A 163 -13.69 -10.41 11.49
CA GLU A 163 -13.60 -11.30 12.66
C GLU A 163 -12.16 -11.40 13.20
N LYS A 164 -11.20 -11.59 12.30
CA LYS A 164 -9.81 -11.88 12.70
C LYS A 164 -9.01 -10.62 13.03
N LEU A 165 -9.09 -9.59 12.20
CA LEU A 165 -8.26 -8.39 12.36
C LEU A 165 -8.95 -7.30 13.17
N GLY A 166 -10.28 -7.21 13.13
CA GLY A 166 -11.05 -6.26 13.92
C GLY A 166 -10.61 -4.81 13.71
N ASP A 167 -10.17 -4.18 14.79
CA ASP A 167 -9.68 -2.80 14.80
C ASP A 167 -8.29 -2.62 14.18
N ALA A 168 -7.52 -3.68 13.96
CA ALA A 168 -6.27 -3.63 13.22
C ALA A 168 -6.48 -3.55 11.69
N LEU A 169 -7.69 -3.82 11.17
CA LEU A 169 -8.01 -3.69 9.75
C LEU A 169 -8.26 -2.23 9.37
N LEU A 170 -7.62 -1.73 8.31
CA LEU A 170 -8.00 -0.50 7.64
C LEU A 170 -9.05 -0.84 6.57
N ARG A 171 -10.22 -0.23 6.68
CA ARG A 171 -11.35 -0.48 5.78
C ARG A 171 -11.47 0.58 4.68
N PRO A 172 -12.06 0.27 3.53
CA PRO A 172 -12.44 1.27 2.53
C PRO A 172 -13.20 2.47 3.12
N SER A 173 -14.09 2.24 4.08
CA SER A 173 -14.83 3.30 4.77
C SER A 173 -13.95 4.25 5.59
N ASP A 174 -12.80 3.80 6.11
CA ASP A 174 -11.86 4.65 6.83
C ASP A 174 -11.14 5.63 5.88
N VAL A 175 -10.99 5.24 4.60
CA VAL A 175 -10.38 6.06 3.56
C VAL A 175 -11.41 6.98 2.92
N THR A 176 -12.62 6.49 2.61
CA THR A 176 -13.67 7.33 2.01
C THR A 176 -14.07 8.48 2.93
N GLY A 177 -14.09 8.26 4.25
CA GLY A 177 -14.53 9.27 5.20
C GLY A 177 -15.93 9.78 4.86
N GLY A 178 -16.07 11.03 4.43
CA GLY A 178 -17.34 11.61 4.01
C GLY A 178 -17.56 11.68 2.49
N HIS A 179 -16.64 11.14 1.68
CA HIS A 179 -16.72 11.11 0.22
C HIS A 179 -17.57 9.93 -0.28
N ALA A 180 -18.12 10.07 -1.49
CA ALA A 180 -19.00 9.04 -2.05
C ALA A 180 -18.25 7.80 -2.54
N THR A 181 -16.98 7.95 -2.93
CA THR A 181 -16.14 6.88 -3.49
C THR A 181 -14.71 6.96 -2.99
N LEU A 182 -13.93 5.90 -3.20
CA LEU A 182 -12.49 5.88 -2.90
C LEU A 182 -11.73 6.89 -3.76
N ASP A 183 -12.03 6.96 -5.07
CA ASP A 183 -11.39 7.86 -6.02
C ASP A 183 -11.57 9.33 -5.62
N GLU A 184 -12.79 9.72 -5.26
CA GLU A 184 -13.06 11.07 -4.75
C GLU A 184 -12.28 11.37 -3.46
N ALA A 185 -12.21 10.42 -2.54
CA ALA A 185 -11.52 10.58 -1.27
C ALA A 185 -10.00 10.77 -1.45
N VAL A 186 -9.34 9.85 -2.18
CA VAL A 186 -7.88 9.91 -2.34
C VAL A 186 -7.45 11.09 -3.21
N GLY A 187 -8.25 11.46 -4.22
CA GLY A 187 -7.98 12.62 -5.08
C GLY A 187 -8.21 13.97 -4.38
N SER A 188 -9.07 14.03 -3.35
CA SER A 188 -9.40 15.28 -2.65
C SER A 188 -8.65 15.44 -1.34
N THR A 189 -8.62 14.39 -0.53
CA THR A 189 -8.08 14.41 0.85
C THR A 189 -6.74 13.68 0.94
N GLY A 190 -6.46 12.77 0.00
CA GLY A 190 -5.33 11.85 0.05
C GLY A 190 -5.53 10.72 1.07
N TRP A 191 -4.55 9.83 1.16
CA TRP A 191 -4.48 8.80 2.18
C TRP A 191 -4.15 9.42 3.55
N PRO A 192 -4.59 8.80 4.66
CA PRO A 192 -4.17 9.24 5.99
C PRO A 192 -2.63 9.25 6.13
N ALA A 193 -2.12 10.02 7.10
CA ALA A 193 -0.69 9.99 7.40
C ALA A 193 -0.26 8.61 7.91
N ARG A 194 0.96 8.16 7.59
CA ARG A 194 1.46 6.83 8.01
C ARG A 194 1.39 6.61 9.51
N ASP A 195 1.70 7.63 10.32
CA ASP A 195 1.62 7.53 11.78
C ASP A 195 0.16 7.42 12.29
N ALA A 196 -0.79 8.01 11.60
CA ALA A 196 -2.21 7.84 11.88
C ALA A 196 -2.73 6.43 11.52
N MET A 197 -2.00 5.71 10.66
CA MET A 197 -2.28 4.33 10.28
C MET A 197 -1.44 3.31 11.08
N ALA A 198 -0.73 3.75 12.12
CA ALA A 198 0.02 2.83 12.97
C ALA A 198 -0.90 1.75 13.55
N GLY A 199 -0.43 0.49 13.52
CA GLY A 199 -1.21 -0.68 13.94
C GLY A 199 -2.25 -1.16 12.93
N LYS A 200 -2.22 -0.70 11.67
CA LYS A 200 -3.19 -1.10 10.65
C LYS A 200 -2.60 -2.07 9.63
N PHE A 201 -3.44 -3.01 9.22
CA PHE A 201 -3.29 -3.82 8.02
C PHE A 201 -4.26 -3.33 6.95
N LEU A 202 -3.79 -3.15 5.73
CA LEU A 202 -4.60 -2.96 4.53
C LEU A 202 -4.63 -4.29 3.78
N VAL A 203 -5.74 -4.65 3.18
CA VAL A 203 -5.81 -5.83 2.32
C VAL A 203 -6.08 -5.38 0.90
N GLU A 204 -5.21 -5.77 -0.02
CA GLU A 204 -5.35 -5.58 -1.46
C GLU A 204 -5.74 -6.89 -2.10
N LEU A 205 -6.65 -6.87 -3.08
CA LEU A 205 -7.08 -8.04 -3.83
C LEU A 205 -6.71 -7.88 -5.30
N ILE A 206 -6.05 -8.91 -5.85
CA ILE A 206 -5.82 -9.05 -7.29
C ILE A 206 -6.35 -10.40 -7.77
N PRO A 207 -6.79 -10.51 -9.05
CA PRO A 207 -7.04 -11.79 -9.68
C PRO A 207 -5.77 -12.61 -9.73
N GLY A 208 -5.89 -13.93 -9.65
CA GLY A 208 -4.77 -14.84 -9.75
C GLY A 208 -4.69 -15.51 -11.11
N THR A 209 -3.52 -16.06 -11.42
CA THR A 209 -3.24 -16.66 -12.72
C THR A 209 -4.17 -17.81 -13.11
N VAL A 210 -4.70 -18.56 -12.15
CA VAL A 210 -5.65 -19.67 -12.44
C VAL A 210 -7.04 -19.10 -12.75
N GLU A 211 -7.45 -18.03 -12.08
CA GLU A 211 -8.67 -17.30 -12.40
C GLU A 211 -8.59 -16.69 -13.80
N GLU A 212 -7.52 -15.97 -14.11
CA GLU A 212 -7.29 -15.31 -15.41
C GLU A 212 -7.26 -16.32 -16.58
N GLU A 213 -6.77 -17.54 -16.35
CA GLU A 213 -6.73 -18.62 -17.34
C GLU A 213 -8.06 -19.40 -17.45
N ASN A 214 -9.05 -19.14 -16.58
CA ASN A 214 -10.33 -19.82 -16.54
C ASN A 214 -11.34 -19.21 -17.53
N PRO A 215 -11.60 -19.79 -18.70
CA PRO A 215 -12.51 -19.20 -19.69
C PRO A 215 -13.99 -19.29 -19.31
N ALA A 216 -14.31 -19.87 -18.16
CA ALA A 216 -15.66 -19.97 -17.62
C ALA A 216 -15.89 -18.95 -16.48
N ASP A 217 -14.89 -18.18 -16.14
CA ASP A 217 -14.95 -17.08 -15.20
C ASP A 217 -14.96 -15.76 -15.97
N ASP A 218 -16.12 -15.13 -16.02
CA ASP A 218 -16.35 -13.88 -16.75
C ASP A 218 -16.23 -12.64 -15.86
N LEU A 219 -16.06 -12.83 -14.53
CA LEU A 219 -16.02 -11.76 -13.53
C LEU A 219 -14.88 -12.01 -12.53
N TRP A 220 -13.75 -11.40 -12.78
CA TRP A 220 -12.55 -11.60 -11.97
C TRP A 220 -12.64 -10.91 -10.60
N THR A 221 -11.84 -11.39 -9.65
CA THR A 221 -11.78 -10.96 -8.26
C THR A 221 -11.84 -9.44 -8.07
N ASP A 222 -11.09 -8.70 -8.86
CA ASP A 222 -11.00 -7.25 -8.76
C ASP A 222 -12.31 -6.55 -9.18
N GLU A 223 -12.94 -6.97 -10.26
CA GLU A 223 -14.23 -6.45 -10.73
C GLU A 223 -15.37 -6.89 -9.82
N GLU A 224 -15.36 -8.14 -9.35
CA GLU A 224 -16.36 -8.68 -8.43
C GLU A 224 -16.32 -7.92 -7.09
N TYR A 225 -15.12 -7.70 -6.54
CA TYR A 225 -14.98 -6.95 -5.29
C TYR A 225 -15.28 -5.45 -5.45
N ALA A 226 -14.95 -4.84 -6.59
CA ALA A 226 -15.36 -3.45 -6.87
C ALA A 226 -16.89 -3.31 -6.98
N THR A 227 -17.57 -4.32 -7.55
CA THR A 227 -19.03 -4.39 -7.60
C THR A 227 -19.61 -4.48 -6.20
N HIS A 228 -19.06 -5.34 -5.35
CA HIS A 228 -19.42 -5.48 -3.95
C HIS A 228 -19.26 -4.16 -3.18
N LEU A 229 -18.13 -3.45 -3.32
CA LEU A 229 -17.93 -2.13 -2.70
C LEU A 229 -18.99 -1.11 -3.12
N LYS A 230 -19.31 -1.05 -4.41
CA LYS A 230 -20.33 -0.16 -4.97
C LYS A 230 -21.70 -0.47 -4.34
N ASP A 231 -22.04 -1.73 -4.22
CA ASP A 231 -23.34 -2.16 -3.69
C ASP A 231 -23.44 -1.90 -2.18
N LEU A 232 -22.39 -2.22 -1.39
CA LEU A 232 -22.32 -1.84 0.02
C LEU A 232 -22.42 -0.33 0.24
N ALA A 233 -21.78 0.47 -0.61
CA ALA A 233 -21.89 1.93 -0.50
C ALA A 233 -23.31 2.43 -0.80
N ALA A 234 -23.99 1.85 -1.79
CA ALA A 234 -25.38 2.18 -2.12
C ALA A 234 -26.34 1.82 -0.98
N GLU A 235 -26.03 0.78 -0.21
CA GLU A 235 -26.78 0.33 0.96
C GLU A 235 -26.43 1.08 2.26
N GLY A 236 -25.33 1.85 2.25
CA GLY A 236 -24.81 2.53 3.44
C GLY A 236 -24.04 1.61 4.38
N SER A 237 -23.58 0.46 3.89
CA SER A 237 -22.88 -0.61 4.61
C SER A 237 -21.38 -0.73 4.28
N LEU A 238 -20.78 0.27 3.64
CA LEU A 238 -19.37 0.24 3.24
C LEU A 238 -18.39 -0.04 4.40
N ALA A 239 -18.80 0.19 5.63
CA ALA A 239 -18.01 -0.17 6.82
C ALA A 239 -17.87 -1.69 7.02
N GLU A 240 -18.63 -2.52 6.29
CA GLU A 240 -18.51 -3.97 6.33
C GLU A 240 -17.33 -4.45 5.43
N ALA A 241 -17.01 -3.71 4.37
CA ALA A 241 -15.91 -4.02 3.48
C ALA A 241 -14.54 -4.06 4.19
N GLY A 242 -13.72 -5.04 3.85
CA GLY A 242 -12.42 -5.30 4.48
C GLY A 242 -11.20 -5.12 3.57
N ALA A 243 -11.40 -4.99 2.24
CA ALA A 243 -10.30 -4.98 1.29
C ALA A 243 -10.46 -3.90 0.21
N PHE A 244 -9.43 -3.74 -0.60
CA PHE A 244 -9.34 -2.80 -1.72
C PHE A 244 -9.06 -3.59 -3.00
N PRO A 245 -9.93 -3.53 -4.02
CA PRO A 245 -9.62 -4.14 -5.31
C PRO A 245 -8.51 -3.35 -5.99
N ALA A 246 -7.56 -4.04 -6.61
CA ALA A 246 -6.50 -3.41 -7.37
C ALA A 246 -6.62 -3.73 -8.85
N VAL A 247 -6.33 -2.73 -9.69
CA VAL A 247 -6.19 -2.92 -11.13
C VAL A 247 -4.93 -3.70 -11.37
N HIS A 248 -5.05 -4.95 -11.86
CA HIS A 248 -3.91 -5.81 -12.14
C HIS A 248 -3.34 -5.54 -13.55
N GLY A 249 -2.02 -5.32 -13.62
CA GLY A 249 -1.29 -5.03 -14.85
C GLY A 249 -1.20 -3.54 -15.19
N ALA A 250 0.01 -3.10 -15.53
CA ALA A 250 0.34 -1.72 -15.87
C ALA A 250 0.08 -1.42 -17.35
N GLU A 251 -0.58 -0.29 -17.65
CA GLU A 251 -0.90 0.17 -19.00
C GLU A 251 -0.74 1.68 -19.15
N LYS A 252 -0.72 2.16 -20.39
CA LYS A 252 -0.72 3.60 -20.70
C LYS A 252 -2.10 4.22 -20.48
N GLY A 253 -2.13 5.40 -19.92
CA GLY A 253 -3.39 6.11 -19.62
C GLY A 253 -4.01 5.61 -18.32
N ASP A 254 -5.32 5.68 -18.22
CA ASP A 254 -6.08 5.11 -17.12
C ASP A 254 -6.57 3.70 -17.50
N PRO A 255 -5.93 2.63 -16.96
CA PRO A 255 -6.27 1.26 -17.32
C PRO A 255 -7.71 0.86 -16.94
N ARG A 256 -8.35 1.60 -16.03
CA ARG A 256 -9.74 1.35 -15.65
C ARG A 256 -10.72 1.61 -16.78
N THR A 257 -10.36 2.51 -17.73
CA THR A 257 -11.26 2.93 -18.83
C THR A 257 -11.59 1.81 -19.80
N GLU A 258 -10.63 0.95 -20.09
CA GLU A 258 -10.80 -0.14 -21.06
C GLU A 258 -11.28 -1.45 -20.40
N ARG A 259 -11.09 -1.58 -19.08
CA ARG A 259 -11.32 -2.84 -18.35
C ARG A 259 -12.64 -2.87 -17.60
N TYR A 260 -13.09 -1.74 -17.04
CA TYR A 260 -14.22 -1.74 -16.12
C TYR A 260 -15.31 -0.78 -16.56
N GLU A 261 -16.55 -1.11 -16.22
CA GLU A 261 -17.68 -0.21 -16.37
C GLU A 261 -17.45 1.11 -15.61
N GLU A 262 -17.98 2.21 -16.12
CA GLU A 262 -17.81 3.56 -15.54
C GLU A 262 -18.19 3.62 -14.06
N ALA A 263 -19.23 2.88 -13.65
CA ALA A 263 -19.72 2.86 -12.27
C ALA A 263 -18.78 2.13 -11.28
N LEU A 264 -17.85 1.30 -11.78
CA LEU A 264 -16.89 0.56 -10.95
C LEU A 264 -15.56 1.29 -10.79
N ARG A 265 -15.15 2.08 -11.78
CA ARG A 265 -13.85 2.78 -11.80
C ARG A 265 -13.53 3.56 -10.53
N PRO A 266 -14.50 4.26 -9.88
CA PRO A 266 -14.22 5.01 -8.66
C PRO A 266 -13.87 4.17 -7.41
N TRP A 267 -13.94 2.84 -7.51
CA TRP A 267 -13.61 1.93 -6.41
C TRP A 267 -12.17 1.41 -6.48
N PHE A 268 -11.48 1.65 -7.60
CA PHE A 268 -10.09 1.26 -7.80
C PHE A 268 -9.15 2.45 -7.54
N VAL A 269 -8.38 2.35 -6.48
CA VAL A 269 -7.37 3.35 -6.07
C VAL A 269 -6.00 2.72 -5.84
N VAL A 270 -5.88 1.41 -6.09
CA VAL A 270 -4.65 0.63 -6.06
C VAL A 270 -4.41 0.03 -7.43
N PHE A 271 -3.17 0.07 -7.89
CA PHE A 271 -2.74 -0.43 -9.21
C PHE A 271 -1.51 -1.31 -9.00
N ASP A 272 -1.63 -2.60 -9.32
CA ASP A 272 -0.57 -3.59 -9.20
C ASP A 272 -0.04 -3.99 -10.57
N GLY A 273 1.25 -4.16 -10.72
CA GLY A 273 1.84 -4.62 -11.97
C GLY A 273 3.37 -4.67 -11.95
N ASP A 274 3.91 -5.24 -13.02
CA ASP A 274 5.35 -5.43 -13.19
C ASP A 274 6.10 -4.08 -13.22
N ALA A 275 7.14 -3.95 -12.38
CA ALA A 275 7.92 -2.73 -12.25
C ALA A 275 8.64 -2.33 -13.54
N ALA A 276 9.10 -3.31 -14.34
CA ALA A 276 9.76 -3.03 -15.61
C ALA A 276 8.76 -2.48 -16.65
N THR A 277 7.49 -2.92 -16.60
CA THR A 277 6.42 -2.38 -17.43
C THR A 277 6.09 -0.94 -17.02
N PHE A 278 5.87 -0.67 -15.73
CA PHE A 278 5.64 0.71 -15.23
C PHE A 278 6.75 1.67 -15.63
N THR A 279 8.01 1.23 -15.57
CA THR A 279 9.17 2.10 -15.81
C THR A 279 9.67 2.11 -17.27
N GLY A 280 9.25 1.14 -18.09
CA GLY A 280 9.82 0.90 -19.43
C GLY A 280 8.98 1.38 -20.60
N ASP A 281 7.65 1.29 -20.55
CA ASP A 281 6.79 1.41 -21.73
C ASP A 281 6.18 2.80 -21.96
N GLY A 282 6.73 3.82 -21.32
CA GLY A 282 6.25 5.21 -21.44
C GLY A 282 4.89 5.41 -20.79
N ILE A 283 4.66 4.69 -19.69
CA ILE A 283 3.56 4.92 -18.75
C ILE A 283 3.88 6.19 -17.96
N ASP A 284 2.91 7.07 -17.83
CA ASP A 284 3.00 8.25 -16.98
C ASP A 284 2.74 7.86 -15.52
N THR A 285 3.79 7.46 -14.81
CA THR A 285 3.67 7.05 -13.41
C THR A 285 3.37 8.20 -12.46
N ALA A 286 3.65 9.46 -12.85
CA ALA A 286 3.29 10.63 -12.06
C ALA A 286 1.77 10.79 -11.95
N TRP A 287 1.03 10.41 -13.01
CA TRP A 287 -0.43 10.45 -13.03
C TRP A 287 -1.04 9.67 -11.84
N TYR A 288 -0.49 8.51 -11.46
CA TYR A 288 -1.01 7.76 -10.33
C TYR A 288 -0.83 8.52 -9.01
N GLN A 289 0.33 9.13 -8.80
CA GLN A 289 0.59 9.91 -7.58
C GLN A 289 -0.23 11.20 -7.54
N GLU A 290 -0.36 11.90 -8.66
CA GLU A 290 -1.15 13.14 -8.77
C GLU A 290 -2.64 12.92 -8.48
N ASN A 291 -3.15 11.71 -8.73
CA ASN A 291 -4.52 11.32 -8.40
C ASN A 291 -4.65 10.63 -7.03
N GLY A 292 -3.57 10.51 -6.28
CA GLY A 292 -3.59 9.89 -4.95
C GLY A 292 -3.65 8.36 -4.97
N TYR A 293 -3.40 7.72 -6.12
CA TYR A 293 -3.46 6.27 -6.24
C TYR A 293 -2.19 5.60 -5.73
N LEU A 294 -2.34 4.42 -5.12
CA LEU A 294 -1.20 3.56 -4.77
C LEU A 294 -0.77 2.74 -6.00
N THR A 295 0.54 2.54 -6.14
CA THR A 295 1.12 1.66 -7.16
C THR A 295 1.98 0.60 -6.49
N VAL A 296 1.66 -0.67 -6.73
CA VAL A 296 2.48 -1.82 -6.33
C VAL A 296 3.29 -2.25 -7.55
N MET A 297 4.59 -1.98 -7.51
CA MET A 297 5.52 -2.34 -8.59
C MET A 297 6.21 -3.65 -8.24
N THR A 298 5.70 -4.75 -8.83
CA THR A 298 6.19 -6.12 -8.60
C THR A 298 7.45 -6.40 -9.41
N ASP A 299 8.16 -7.48 -9.07
CA ASP A 299 9.40 -7.86 -9.75
C ASP A 299 10.42 -6.73 -9.87
N ALA A 300 10.59 -5.96 -8.80
CA ALA A 300 11.49 -4.80 -8.76
C ALA A 300 12.93 -5.12 -9.25
N HIS A 301 13.38 -6.35 -9.09
CA HIS A 301 14.68 -6.83 -9.54
C HIS A 301 14.84 -6.83 -11.07
N LYS A 302 13.75 -6.98 -11.85
CA LYS A 302 13.76 -7.04 -13.32
C LYS A 302 13.93 -5.68 -14.01
N VAL A 303 13.76 -4.57 -13.29
CA VAL A 303 13.97 -3.24 -13.90
C VAL A 303 15.42 -3.08 -14.32
N ALA A 304 15.64 -2.53 -15.52
CA ALA A 304 16.98 -2.43 -16.08
C ALA A 304 17.87 -1.40 -15.33
N PRO A 305 19.17 -1.71 -15.06
CA PRO A 305 19.79 -3.02 -15.21
C PRO A 305 19.23 -4.02 -14.19
N GLU A 306 18.96 -5.26 -14.60
CA GLU A 306 18.47 -6.30 -13.70
C GLU A 306 19.46 -6.56 -12.56
N ILE A 307 18.92 -6.86 -11.37
CA ILE A 307 19.69 -7.24 -10.19
C ILE A 307 19.23 -8.61 -9.70
N ASP A 308 19.93 -9.20 -8.73
CA ASP A 308 19.53 -10.50 -8.18
C ASP A 308 18.15 -10.41 -7.50
N ASN A 309 17.33 -11.44 -7.70
CA ASN A 309 15.97 -11.48 -7.16
C ASN A 309 15.94 -11.66 -5.65
N VAL A 310 16.92 -12.34 -5.05
CA VAL A 310 16.91 -12.75 -3.64
C VAL A 310 18.01 -12.06 -2.85
N GLU A 311 19.24 -12.08 -3.36
CA GLU A 311 20.44 -11.60 -2.67
C GLU A 311 21.24 -10.58 -3.50
N PRO A 312 20.63 -9.48 -3.95
CA PRO A 312 21.41 -8.39 -4.50
C PRO A 312 22.30 -7.77 -3.40
N GLY A 313 23.32 -7.02 -3.78
CA GLY A 313 24.04 -6.21 -2.79
C GLY A 313 23.09 -5.27 -2.04
N GLU A 314 23.24 -5.10 -0.71
CA GLU A 314 22.35 -4.22 0.09
C GLU A 314 22.22 -2.82 -0.53
N GLN A 315 23.35 -2.24 -1.03
CA GLN A 315 23.31 -0.93 -1.68
C GLN A 315 22.58 -0.97 -3.02
N GLU A 316 22.77 -2.03 -3.79
CA GLU A 316 22.11 -2.22 -5.08
C GLU A 316 20.57 -2.30 -4.94
N ALA A 317 20.09 -3.05 -3.94
CA ALA A 317 18.67 -3.10 -3.61
C ALA A 317 18.14 -1.73 -3.14
N ARG A 318 18.89 -0.99 -2.30
CA ARG A 318 18.53 0.37 -1.86
C ARG A 318 18.43 1.35 -3.03
N ASP A 319 19.38 1.28 -3.96
CA ASP A 319 19.38 2.12 -5.15
C ASP A 319 18.17 1.81 -6.03
N ARG A 320 17.79 0.53 -6.15
CA ARG A 320 16.59 0.11 -6.86
C ARG A 320 15.31 0.64 -6.20
N VAL A 321 15.18 0.55 -4.88
CA VAL A 321 14.04 1.15 -4.16
C VAL A 321 13.96 2.65 -4.42
N THR A 322 15.10 3.35 -4.38
CA THR A 322 15.17 4.79 -4.67
C THR A 322 14.80 5.10 -6.12
N GLN A 323 15.23 4.28 -7.08
CA GLN A 323 14.86 4.40 -8.50
C GLN A 323 13.35 4.26 -8.69
N LEU A 324 12.73 3.25 -8.06
CA LEU A 324 11.28 3.04 -8.18
C LEU A 324 10.47 4.10 -7.42
N ALA A 325 10.98 4.61 -6.31
CA ALA A 325 10.37 5.76 -5.64
C ALA A 325 10.34 6.99 -6.55
N ALA A 326 11.44 7.30 -7.24
CA ALA A 326 11.50 8.37 -8.25
C ALA A 326 10.60 8.09 -9.48
N SER A 327 10.20 6.84 -9.69
CA SER A 327 9.21 6.41 -10.69
C SER A 327 7.81 6.29 -10.08
N HIS A 328 7.56 6.92 -8.95
CA HIS A 328 6.25 7.02 -8.29
C HIS A 328 5.68 5.68 -7.79
N ALA A 329 6.51 4.70 -7.43
CA ALA A 329 6.07 3.49 -6.74
C ALA A 329 5.58 3.81 -5.33
N SER A 330 4.44 3.25 -4.89
CA SER A 330 4.07 3.19 -3.48
C SER A 330 4.74 2.00 -2.79
N PHE A 331 4.90 0.91 -3.54
CA PHE A 331 5.61 -0.29 -3.09
C PHE A 331 6.51 -0.82 -4.20
N ALA A 332 7.70 -1.27 -3.80
CA ALA A 332 8.62 -2.02 -4.63
C ALA A 332 8.75 -3.43 -4.04
N THR A 333 8.33 -4.48 -4.77
CA THR A 333 8.34 -5.84 -4.25
C THR A 333 9.32 -6.74 -4.99
N SER A 334 9.97 -7.62 -4.26
CA SER A 334 10.85 -8.67 -4.76
C SER A 334 11.06 -9.72 -3.66
N ASP A 335 11.90 -10.73 -3.89
CA ASP A 335 12.24 -11.76 -2.89
C ASP A 335 13.42 -11.36 -2.00
N TRP A 336 13.56 -10.07 -1.66
CA TRP A 336 14.69 -9.58 -0.85
C TRP A 336 14.55 -9.86 0.66
N TYR A 337 13.87 -10.95 1.01
CA TYR A 337 13.65 -11.35 2.40
C TYR A 337 14.94 -11.49 3.24
N PRO A 338 16.15 -11.80 2.69
CA PRO A 338 17.38 -11.82 3.47
C PRO A 338 17.94 -10.42 3.82
N LEU A 339 17.30 -9.32 3.36
CA LEU A 339 17.82 -7.97 3.49
C LEU A 339 16.92 -7.07 4.39
N PRO A 340 16.83 -7.32 5.71
CA PRO A 340 15.88 -6.62 6.59
C PRO A 340 16.05 -5.10 6.61
N LYS A 341 17.26 -4.58 6.39
CA LYS A 341 17.51 -3.15 6.29
C LYS A 341 16.98 -2.52 4.99
N VAL A 342 16.78 -3.32 3.96
CA VAL A 342 16.12 -2.88 2.71
C VAL A 342 14.61 -2.97 2.91
N LEU A 343 14.12 -4.09 3.45
CA LEU A 343 12.69 -4.32 3.68
C LEU A 343 12.04 -3.23 4.55
N SER A 344 12.76 -2.76 5.58
CA SER A 344 12.29 -1.70 6.47
C SER A 344 12.44 -0.27 5.92
N MET A 345 12.89 -0.12 4.66
CA MET A 345 12.98 1.21 4.05
C MET A 345 11.60 1.82 3.80
N VAL A 346 11.47 3.09 4.14
CA VAL A 346 10.40 3.96 3.71
C VAL A 346 11.02 5.27 3.25
N VAL A 347 10.80 5.62 1.99
CA VAL A 347 11.36 6.83 1.37
C VAL A 347 10.26 7.69 0.77
N PRO A 348 10.47 8.99 0.54
CA PRO A 348 9.51 9.82 -0.20
C PRO A 348 9.26 9.25 -1.58
N ARG A 349 8.03 9.33 -2.04
CA ARG A 349 7.57 8.94 -3.38
C ARG A 349 7.65 10.14 -4.32
N GLY A 350 8.27 9.99 -5.50
CA GLY A 350 8.40 11.04 -6.51
C GLY A 350 9.62 11.94 -6.37
#